data_706a7c2185e4d59a0ae55b0f44e02696
#
_entry.id   706a7c2185e4d59a0ae55b0f44e02696
#
_cell.length_a   1.000
_cell.length_b   1.000
_cell.length_c   1.000
_cell.angle_alpha   90.00
_cell.angle_beta   90.00
_cell.angle_gamma   90.00
#
_symmetry.space_group_name_H-M   'P 1'
#
loop_
_entity.id
_entity.type
_entity.pdbx_description
1 polymer ?
#
loop_
_entity_poly.entity_id
_entity_poly.type
_entity_poly.pdbx_seq_one_letter_code
_entity_poly.pdbx_strand_id
1 'polypeptide(L)'
;MEIGPNDEAWYAMRVTYGRELKIQAAMKGKFETFIPKCYKTVERFGKRHYELTSCISNLLFVYGSRNQIEEERQKHIEIKDDKKSHLLSFIKNHIDEPIFVPDKQMEDFIRVSNLPAEELIPLDIREGESLTGQRVKVIDGPLVGIEGFIKRIEAEEMFRDRNQQKEFN
;
A
#
# COMPACT_ATOMS: atom_id res chain seq x y z
N MET A 1 16.98 3.71 -13.17
CA MET A 1 16.11 4.30 -14.23
C MET A 1 15.72 5.66 -13.71
N GLU A 2 16.06 6.71 -14.42
CA GLU A 2 15.65 8.07 -14.07
C GLU A 2 14.34 8.37 -14.83
N ILE A 3 13.35 8.88 -14.12
CA ILE A 3 12.07 9.29 -14.68
C ILE A 3 12.04 10.79 -14.75
N GLY A 4 11.77 11.34 -15.93
CA GLY A 4 11.64 12.77 -16.14
C GLY A 4 10.36 13.33 -15.48
N PRO A 5 10.31 14.65 -15.22
CA PRO A 5 9.18 15.26 -14.50
C PRO A 5 7.84 15.20 -15.27
N ASN A 6 7.87 14.92 -16.56
CA ASN A 6 6.70 14.78 -17.42
C ASN A 6 6.36 13.33 -17.75
N ASP A 7 7.21 12.36 -17.38
CA ASP A 7 6.96 10.95 -17.59
C ASP A 7 5.94 10.45 -16.56
N GLU A 8 5.02 9.60 -16.99
CA GLU A 8 4.02 9.02 -16.12
C GLU A 8 4.59 7.82 -15.37
N ALA A 9 4.32 7.75 -14.09
CA ALA A 9 4.71 6.66 -13.22
C ALA A 9 3.79 6.59 -11.98
N TRP A 10 3.86 5.48 -11.26
CA TRP A 10 3.25 5.34 -9.95
C TRP A 10 4.10 6.02 -8.88
N TYR A 11 3.57 7.02 -8.22
CA TYR A 11 4.24 7.68 -7.09
C TYR A 11 3.62 7.27 -5.76
N ALA A 12 4.48 6.99 -4.78
CA ALA A 12 4.05 6.78 -3.41
C ALA A 12 3.82 8.14 -2.73
N MET A 13 2.60 8.35 -2.24
CA MET A 13 2.17 9.61 -1.63
C MET A 13 1.79 9.40 -0.17
N ARG A 14 2.19 10.36 0.65
CA ARG A 14 1.75 10.45 2.05
C ARG A 14 0.52 11.31 2.14
N VAL A 15 -0.54 10.78 2.76
CA VAL A 15 -1.75 11.52 3.11
C VAL A 15 -1.79 11.71 4.61
N THR A 16 -2.07 12.91 5.10
CA THR A 16 -2.13 13.19 6.54
C THR A 16 -3.52 12.93 7.12
N TYR A 17 -3.56 12.58 8.40
CA TYR A 17 -4.77 12.45 9.22
C TYR A 17 -5.77 11.38 8.76
N GLY A 18 -5.32 10.27 8.16
CA GLY A 18 -6.19 9.17 7.73
C GLY A 18 -7.24 9.58 6.67
N ARG A 19 -6.90 10.52 5.80
CA ARG A 19 -7.80 11.06 4.78
C ARG A 19 -7.62 10.42 3.40
N GLU A 20 -7.00 9.24 3.32
CA GLU A 20 -6.64 8.57 2.07
C GLU A 20 -7.85 8.39 1.15
N LEU A 21 -8.96 7.88 1.68
CA LEU A 21 -10.18 7.67 0.90
C LEU A 21 -10.80 8.98 0.40
N LYS A 22 -10.70 10.05 1.21
CA LYS A 22 -11.21 11.37 0.82
C LYS A 22 -10.38 11.97 -0.31
N ILE A 23 -9.05 11.89 -0.21
CA ILE A 23 -8.14 12.37 -1.26
C ILE A 23 -8.31 11.54 -2.52
N GLN A 24 -8.39 10.21 -2.42
CA GLN A 24 -8.67 9.32 -3.54
C GLN A 24 -9.95 9.71 -4.28
N ALA A 25 -11.04 9.97 -3.54
CA ALA A 25 -12.31 10.38 -4.12
C ALA A 25 -12.21 11.73 -4.86
N ALA A 26 -11.43 12.68 -4.33
CA ALA A 26 -11.20 13.98 -4.95
C ALA A 26 -10.37 13.89 -6.25
N MET A 27 -9.51 12.88 -6.34
CA MET A 27 -8.66 12.64 -7.52
C MET A 27 -9.34 11.78 -8.59
N LYS A 28 -10.51 11.21 -8.29
CA LYS A 28 -11.26 10.34 -9.20
C LYS A 28 -11.56 11.04 -10.54
N GLY A 29 -11.27 10.34 -11.64
CA GLY A 29 -11.46 10.86 -13.00
C GLY A 29 -10.34 11.74 -13.51
N LYS A 30 -9.33 12.06 -12.69
CA LYS A 30 -8.13 12.80 -13.08
C LYS A 30 -6.89 11.92 -13.05
N PHE A 31 -6.80 11.05 -12.05
CA PHE A 31 -5.65 10.18 -11.82
C PHE A 31 -6.14 8.76 -11.54
N GLU A 32 -5.37 7.78 -11.98
CA GLU A 32 -5.46 6.43 -11.45
C GLU A 32 -4.82 6.42 -10.06
N THR A 33 -5.51 5.80 -9.09
CA THR A 33 -5.06 5.81 -7.70
C THR A 33 -5.29 4.46 -7.05
N PHE A 34 -4.40 4.06 -6.15
CA PHE A 34 -4.50 2.80 -5.43
C PHE A 34 -4.24 2.98 -3.93
N ILE A 35 -5.10 2.39 -3.10
CA ILE A 35 -4.93 2.25 -1.66
C ILE A 35 -5.05 0.77 -1.34
N PRO A 36 -4.02 0.11 -0.77
CA PRO A 36 -4.15 -1.26 -0.30
C PRO A 36 -5.15 -1.31 0.84
N LYS A 37 -6.21 -2.12 0.68
CA LYS A 37 -7.31 -2.22 1.64
C LYS A 37 -7.32 -3.59 2.31
N CYS A 38 -7.69 -3.61 3.58
CA CYS A 38 -7.91 -4.82 4.36
C CYS A 38 -9.12 -4.65 5.28
N TYR A 39 -9.69 -5.77 5.71
CA TYR A 39 -10.73 -5.76 6.73
C TYR A 39 -10.09 -5.63 8.10
N LYS A 40 -10.54 -4.64 8.88
CA LYS A 40 -10.17 -4.47 10.29
C LYS A 40 -11.40 -4.58 11.16
N THR A 41 -11.25 -5.22 12.31
CA THR A 41 -12.28 -5.24 13.35
C THR A 41 -12.31 -3.86 14.03
N VAL A 42 -13.47 -3.24 14.01
CA VAL A 42 -13.73 -1.97 14.68
C VAL A 42 -14.83 -2.17 15.71
N GLU A 43 -14.60 -1.72 16.93
CA GLU A 43 -15.63 -1.73 17.95
C GLU A 43 -16.37 -0.39 17.96
N ARG A 44 -17.69 -0.44 17.70
CA ARG A 44 -18.59 0.71 17.81
C ARG A 44 -19.80 0.35 18.64
N PHE A 45 -20.11 1.14 19.65
CA PHE A 45 -21.25 0.95 20.55
C PHE A 45 -21.26 -0.44 21.23
N GLY A 46 -20.07 -0.97 21.60
CA GLY A 46 -19.93 -2.28 22.23
C GLY A 46 -20.18 -3.47 21.29
N LYS A 47 -20.25 -3.24 19.97
CA LYS A 47 -20.37 -4.29 18.95
C LYS A 47 -19.18 -4.25 18.01
N ARG A 48 -18.67 -5.44 17.67
CA ARG A 48 -17.58 -5.59 16.69
C ARG A 48 -18.15 -5.57 15.29
N HIS A 49 -17.59 -4.74 14.42
CA HIS A 49 -17.91 -4.61 13.00
C HIS A 49 -16.65 -4.79 12.18
N TYR A 50 -16.80 -5.32 10.97
CA TYR A 50 -15.70 -5.36 9.98
C TYR A 50 -15.83 -4.17 9.07
N GLU A 51 -14.78 -3.38 9.00
CA GLU A 51 -14.69 -2.26 8.06
C GLU A 51 -13.53 -2.49 7.09
N LEU A 52 -13.82 -2.33 5.80
CA LEU A 52 -12.76 -2.27 4.77
C LEU A 52 -12.06 -0.93 4.89
N THR A 53 -10.81 -0.96 5.30
CA THR A 53 -10.00 0.24 5.55
C THR A 53 -8.63 0.13 4.86
N SER A 54 -7.86 1.20 4.88
CA SER A 54 -6.47 1.17 4.42
C SER A 54 -5.63 0.23 5.29
N CYS A 55 -4.92 -0.73 4.65
CA CYS A 55 -3.97 -1.61 5.35
C CYS A 55 -2.80 -0.82 5.91
N ILE A 56 -2.32 0.15 5.14
CA ILE A 56 -1.19 1.00 5.47
C ILE A 56 -1.71 2.43 5.62
N SER A 57 -1.72 2.91 6.85
CA SER A 57 -2.21 4.26 7.13
C SER A 57 -1.38 5.33 6.45
N ASN A 58 -2.05 6.38 5.98
CA ASN A 58 -1.43 7.52 5.34
C ASN A 58 -0.70 7.24 4.02
N LEU A 59 -1.00 6.11 3.34
CA LEU A 59 -0.41 5.75 2.05
C LEU A 59 -1.45 5.77 0.94
N LEU A 60 -1.10 6.44 -0.16
CA LEU A 60 -1.85 6.49 -1.41
C LEU A 60 -0.85 6.37 -2.57
N PHE A 61 -1.13 5.53 -3.54
CA PHE A 61 -0.38 5.51 -4.81
C PHE A 61 -1.16 6.29 -5.86
N VAL A 62 -0.45 7.09 -6.66
CA VAL A 62 -1.02 7.93 -7.71
C VAL A 62 -0.22 7.72 -8.99
N TYR A 63 -0.91 7.39 -10.09
CA TYR A 63 -0.32 7.29 -11.42
C TYR A 63 -0.47 8.61 -12.17
N GLY A 64 0.61 9.10 -12.72
CA GLY A 64 0.65 10.33 -13.50
C GLY A 64 2.05 10.92 -13.58
N SER A 65 2.20 12.07 -14.23
CA SER A 65 3.47 12.78 -14.22
C SER A 65 3.68 13.55 -12.91
N ARG A 66 4.95 13.71 -12.53
CA ARG A 66 5.33 14.45 -11.33
C ARG A 66 4.73 15.86 -11.31
N ASN A 67 4.73 16.55 -12.46
CA ASN A 67 4.21 17.92 -12.57
C ASN A 67 2.69 17.97 -12.34
N GLN A 68 1.93 17.06 -12.96
CA GLN A 68 0.48 17.00 -12.77
C GLN A 68 0.09 16.68 -11.31
N ILE A 69 0.81 15.74 -10.69
CA ILE A 69 0.57 15.38 -9.28
C ILE A 69 0.94 16.54 -8.35
N GLU A 70 2.02 17.29 -8.64
CA GLU A 70 2.41 18.47 -7.87
C GLU A 70 1.35 19.57 -7.96
N GLU A 71 0.78 19.83 -9.14
CA GLU A 71 -0.33 20.77 -9.31
C GLU A 71 -1.57 20.35 -8.50
N GLU A 72 -1.90 19.05 -8.51
CA GLU A 72 -3.02 18.54 -7.72
C GLU A 72 -2.74 18.64 -6.22
N ARG A 73 -1.51 18.36 -5.79
CA ARG A 73 -1.08 18.50 -4.40
C ARG A 73 -1.30 19.90 -3.84
N GLN A 74 -1.09 20.94 -4.66
CA GLN A 74 -1.30 22.34 -4.27
C GLN A 74 -2.77 22.66 -3.96
N LYS A 75 -3.72 21.87 -4.45
CA LYS A 75 -5.15 22.02 -4.15
C LYS A 75 -5.56 21.39 -2.81
N HIS A 76 -4.71 20.48 -2.29
CA HIS A 76 -4.94 19.78 -1.04
C HIS A 76 -4.12 20.39 0.10
N ILE A 77 -4.47 21.63 0.46
CA ILE A 77 -3.83 22.38 1.55
C ILE A 77 -4.86 22.63 2.66
N GLU A 78 -4.46 22.37 3.89
CA GLU A 78 -5.17 22.79 5.08
C GLU A 78 -4.47 24.00 5.71
N ILE A 79 -5.23 25.01 6.06
CA ILE A 79 -4.74 26.17 6.81
C ILE A 79 -5.26 26.03 8.23
N LYS A 80 -4.34 25.90 9.19
CA LYS A 80 -4.65 25.81 10.61
C LYS A 80 -3.68 26.67 11.41
N ASP A 81 -4.19 27.56 12.23
CA ASP A 81 -3.39 28.48 13.05
C ASP A 81 -2.33 29.26 12.22
N ASP A 82 -2.75 29.81 11.08
CA ASP A 82 -1.92 30.52 10.08
C ASP A 82 -0.78 29.68 9.45
N LYS A 83 -0.79 28.37 9.68
CA LYS A 83 0.16 27.42 9.07
C LYS A 83 -0.49 26.67 7.91
N LYS A 84 0.17 26.72 6.75
CA LYS A 84 -0.20 25.91 5.58
C LYS A 84 0.38 24.51 5.74
N SER A 85 -0.47 23.48 5.67
CA SER A 85 -0.07 22.09 5.69
C SER A 85 -0.61 21.38 4.46
N HIS A 86 0.29 20.73 3.71
CA HIS A 86 -0.14 19.88 2.60
C HIS A 86 -0.72 18.58 3.14
N LEU A 87 -1.96 18.26 2.73
CA LEU A 87 -2.62 17.01 3.08
C LEU A 87 -2.08 15.83 2.27
N LEU A 88 -1.49 16.12 1.12
CA LEU A 88 -0.88 15.18 0.19
C LEU A 88 0.57 15.59 -0.07
N SER A 89 1.51 14.68 0.04
CA SER A 89 2.92 14.91 -0.24
C SER A 89 3.59 13.67 -0.81
N PHE A 90 4.60 13.86 -1.66
CA PHE A 90 5.42 12.74 -2.13
C PHE A 90 6.17 12.09 -0.97
N ILE A 91 6.20 10.77 -0.95
CA ILE A 91 7.18 10.04 -0.16
C ILE A 91 8.50 10.11 -0.91
N LYS A 92 9.56 10.53 -0.22
CA LYS A 92 10.86 10.80 -0.82
C LYS A 92 11.91 9.82 -0.30
N ASN A 93 12.91 9.56 -1.13
CA ASN A 93 14.08 8.79 -0.76
C ASN A 93 15.07 9.63 0.07
N HIS A 94 16.23 9.04 0.39
CA HIS A 94 17.28 9.68 1.19
C HIS A 94 17.97 10.88 0.51
N ILE A 95 17.78 11.05 -0.80
CA ILE A 95 18.30 12.19 -1.58
C ILE A 95 17.21 13.22 -1.93
N ASP A 96 16.09 13.19 -1.19
CA ASP A 96 14.95 14.10 -1.32
C ASP A 96 14.17 14.00 -2.65
N GLU A 97 14.32 12.91 -3.40
CA GLU A 97 13.56 12.67 -4.63
C GLU A 97 12.32 11.84 -4.38
N PRO A 98 11.18 12.14 -5.07
CA PRO A 98 9.98 11.34 -5.00
C PRO A 98 10.22 9.87 -5.35
N ILE A 99 9.71 8.97 -4.50
CA ILE A 99 9.75 7.53 -4.78
C ILE A 99 8.69 7.19 -5.80
N PHE A 100 9.10 6.55 -6.89
CA PHE A 100 8.21 5.94 -7.86
C PHE A 100 8.30 4.41 -7.81
N VAL A 101 7.22 3.75 -8.22
CA VAL A 101 7.13 2.30 -8.31
C VAL A 101 7.03 1.92 -9.79
N PRO A 102 7.90 1.06 -10.33
CA PRO A 102 7.79 0.57 -11.70
C PRO A 102 6.43 -0.12 -11.94
N ASP A 103 5.84 0.08 -13.12
CA ASP A 103 4.49 -0.41 -13.46
C ASP A 103 4.31 -1.89 -13.15
N LYS A 104 5.26 -2.73 -13.56
CA LYS A 104 5.21 -4.17 -13.28
C LYS A 104 5.15 -4.48 -11.78
N GLN A 105 5.90 -3.75 -10.95
CA GLN A 105 5.87 -3.95 -9.50
C GLN A 105 4.55 -3.48 -8.90
N MET A 106 3.99 -2.40 -9.44
CA MET A 106 2.71 -1.89 -8.97
C MET A 106 1.55 -2.82 -9.38
N GLU A 107 1.55 -3.35 -10.59
CA GLU A 107 0.60 -4.38 -11.03
C GLU A 107 0.64 -5.61 -10.12
N ASP A 108 1.83 -6.13 -9.84
CA ASP A 108 2.02 -7.28 -8.95
C ASP A 108 1.54 -6.97 -7.53
N PHE A 109 1.82 -5.76 -7.01
CA PHE A 109 1.37 -5.31 -5.71
C PHE A 109 -0.16 -5.18 -5.62
N ILE A 110 -0.81 -4.60 -6.64
CA ILE A 110 -2.27 -4.51 -6.73
C ILE A 110 -2.89 -5.91 -6.76
N ARG A 111 -2.31 -6.83 -7.53
CA ARG A 111 -2.76 -8.22 -7.63
C ARG A 111 -2.74 -8.92 -6.26
N VAL A 112 -1.61 -8.83 -5.55
CA VAL A 112 -1.47 -9.42 -4.20
C VAL A 112 -2.43 -8.77 -3.22
N SER A 113 -2.54 -7.44 -3.23
CA SER A 113 -3.38 -6.68 -2.29
C SER A 113 -4.88 -6.93 -2.47
N ASN A 114 -5.31 -7.41 -3.64
CA ASN A 114 -6.71 -7.71 -3.94
C ASN A 114 -7.08 -9.17 -3.66
N LEU A 115 -6.14 -10.02 -3.25
CA LEU A 115 -6.45 -11.39 -2.87
C LEU A 115 -7.13 -11.43 -1.50
N PRO A 116 -8.10 -12.34 -1.32
CA PRO A 116 -8.62 -12.66 0.00
C PRO A 116 -7.49 -13.13 0.93
N ALA A 117 -7.57 -12.76 2.20
CA ALA A 117 -6.53 -13.13 3.17
C ALA A 117 -6.37 -14.66 3.31
N GLU A 118 -7.43 -15.41 3.04
CA GLU A 118 -7.46 -16.88 3.08
C GLU A 118 -6.61 -17.51 1.97
N GLU A 119 -6.37 -16.79 0.88
CA GLU A 119 -5.52 -17.24 -0.23
C GLU A 119 -4.03 -16.93 -0.02
N LEU A 120 -3.72 -16.12 0.98
CA LEU A 120 -2.35 -15.82 1.38
C LEU A 120 -1.88 -16.83 2.42
N ILE A 121 -1.42 -18.00 1.96
CA ILE A 121 -0.91 -19.05 2.83
C ILE A 121 0.58 -18.80 3.10
N PRO A 122 1.00 -18.63 4.37
CA PRO A 122 2.41 -18.58 4.71
C PRO A 122 3.07 -19.90 4.33
N LEU A 123 4.17 -19.83 3.56
CA LEU A 123 4.98 -21.01 3.26
C LEU A 123 5.71 -21.45 4.53
N ASP A 124 5.35 -22.63 5.07
CA ASP A 124 6.13 -23.29 6.11
C ASP A 124 7.29 -24.05 5.45
N ILE A 125 8.35 -23.33 5.19
CA ILE A 125 9.58 -23.92 4.60
C ILE A 125 10.44 -24.40 5.75
N ARG A 126 10.23 -25.65 6.20
CA ARG A 126 11.06 -26.28 7.25
C ARG A 126 12.53 -26.43 6.88
N GLU A 127 12.84 -26.40 5.58
CA GLU A 127 14.21 -26.47 5.02
C GLU A 127 14.78 -25.10 4.61
N GLY A 128 14.06 -24.01 4.89
CA GLY A 128 14.25 -22.72 4.23
C GLY A 128 15.13 -21.70 4.95
N GLU A 129 15.88 -22.04 5.99
CA GLU A 129 16.80 -21.08 6.62
C GLU A 129 17.85 -20.54 5.65
N SER A 130 18.23 -21.32 4.64
CA SER A 130 19.17 -20.91 3.60
C SER A 130 18.56 -20.11 2.44
N LEU A 131 17.21 -20.01 2.35
CA LEU A 131 16.52 -19.37 1.24
C LEU A 131 16.10 -17.92 1.55
N THR A 132 16.21 -17.47 2.80
CA THR A 132 15.87 -16.10 3.17
C THR A 132 16.68 -15.08 2.37
N GLY A 133 16.02 -14.11 1.75
CA GLY A 133 16.62 -13.11 0.88
C GLY A 133 16.78 -13.55 -0.58
N GLN A 134 16.49 -14.80 -0.93
CA GLN A 134 16.53 -15.25 -2.32
C GLN A 134 15.33 -14.73 -3.10
N ARG A 135 15.58 -14.35 -4.35
CA ARG A 135 14.54 -14.00 -5.32
C ARG A 135 13.82 -15.24 -5.79
N VAL A 136 12.51 -15.23 -5.75
CA VAL A 136 11.65 -16.34 -6.17
C VAL A 136 10.59 -15.85 -7.13
N LYS A 137 10.04 -16.77 -7.92
CA LYS A 137 8.92 -16.53 -8.81
C LYS A 137 7.83 -17.54 -8.51
N VAL A 138 6.59 -17.06 -8.41
CA VAL A 138 5.42 -17.93 -8.24
C VAL A 138 5.17 -18.67 -9.55
N ILE A 139 5.12 -20.00 -9.50
CA ILE A 139 4.97 -20.86 -10.68
C ILE A 139 3.56 -21.41 -10.88
N ASP A 140 2.69 -21.30 -9.87
CA ASP A 140 1.33 -21.82 -9.91
C ASP A 140 0.38 -20.99 -9.01
N GLY A 141 -0.95 -21.09 -9.25
CA GLY A 141 -1.98 -20.41 -8.49
C GLY A 141 -2.29 -18.98 -8.96
N PRO A 142 -3.11 -18.23 -8.17
CA PRO A 142 -3.60 -16.90 -8.56
C PRO A 142 -2.50 -15.84 -8.68
N LEU A 143 -1.33 -16.08 -8.08
CA LEU A 143 -0.17 -15.20 -8.12
C LEU A 143 0.91 -15.63 -9.11
N VAL A 144 0.60 -16.57 -10.04
CA VAL A 144 1.57 -17.04 -11.02
C VAL A 144 2.25 -15.89 -11.77
N GLY A 145 3.59 -15.98 -11.87
CA GLY A 145 4.41 -14.97 -12.55
C GLY A 145 4.89 -13.82 -11.65
N ILE A 146 4.33 -13.66 -10.44
CA ILE A 146 4.82 -12.67 -9.48
C ILE A 146 6.21 -13.07 -8.97
N GLU A 147 7.07 -12.09 -8.85
CA GLU A 147 8.42 -12.25 -8.33
C GLU A 147 8.55 -11.51 -6.99
N GLY A 148 9.32 -12.10 -6.08
CA GLY A 148 9.52 -11.53 -4.74
C GLY A 148 10.76 -12.10 -4.07
N PHE A 149 10.92 -11.79 -2.79
CA PHE A 149 12.00 -12.30 -1.96
C PHE A 149 11.42 -13.10 -0.80
N ILE A 150 12.07 -14.22 -0.47
CA ILE A 150 11.71 -14.99 0.73
C ILE A 150 12.12 -14.17 1.95
N LYS A 151 11.15 -13.88 2.82
CA LYS A 151 11.38 -13.24 4.12
C LYS A 151 10.94 -14.18 5.24
N ARG A 152 11.78 -14.31 6.27
CA ARG A 152 11.38 -15.00 7.49
C ARG A 152 10.42 -14.09 8.28
N ILE A 153 9.26 -14.61 8.63
CA ILE A 153 8.32 -13.95 9.54
C ILE A 153 8.52 -14.58 10.92
N GLU A 154 8.77 -13.78 11.95
CA GLU A 154 8.90 -14.27 13.31
C GLU A 154 7.55 -14.79 13.83
N ALA A 155 7.60 -15.87 14.64
CA ALA A 155 6.39 -16.55 15.11
C ALA A 155 5.40 -15.63 15.86
N GLU A 156 5.89 -14.59 16.51
CA GLU A 156 5.02 -13.62 17.21
C GLU A 156 4.16 -12.77 16.27
N GLU A 157 4.65 -12.41 15.09
CA GLU A 157 3.86 -11.70 14.08
C GLU A 157 2.79 -12.64 13.50
N MET A 158 3.12 -13.91 13.26
CA MET A 158 2.21 -14.92 12.73
C MET A 158 1.07 -15.25 13.73
N PHE A 159 1.33 -15.23 15.04
CA PHE A 159 0.31 -15.46 16.06
C PHE A 159 -0.65 -14.27 16.25
N ARG A 160 -0.22 -13.05 16.02
CA ARG A 160 -1.12 -11.88 16.05
C ARG A 160 -2.15 -11.96 14.93
N ASP A 161 -1.74 -12.32 13.73
CA ASP A 161 -2.65 -12.46 12.58
C ASP A 161 -3.56 -13.68 12.71
N ARG A 162 -3.06 -14.84 13.20
CA ARG A 162 -3.88 -16.04 13.42
C ARG A 162 -4.89 -15.90 14.54
N ASN A 163 -4.59 -15.17 15.61
CA ASN A 163 -5.55 -14.94 16.68
C ASN A 163 -6.66 -13.97 16.26
N GLN A 164 -6.38 -13.07 15.33
CA GLN A 164 -7.44 -12.28 14.69
C GLN A 164 -8.36 -13.16 13.82
N GLN A 165 -7.88 -14.26 13.23
CA GLN A 165 -8.67 -15.18 12.40
C GLN A 165 -9.42 -16.25 13.21
N LYS A 166 -8.91 -16.70 14.38
CA LYS A 166 -9.55 -17.76 15.19
C LYS A 166 -10.73 -17.29 16.05
N GLU A 167 -10.95 -16.01 16.19
CA GLU A 167 -12.16 -15.49 16.84
C GLU A 167 -13.39 -15.51 15.91
N PHE A 168 -13.30 -16.20 14.74
CA PHE A 168 -14.30 -16.23 13.67
C PHE A 168 -15.04 -17.56 13.49
N ASN A 169 -14.87 -18.54 14.39
CA ASN A 169 -15.65 -19.78 14.37
C ASN A 169 -16.56 -19.86 15.58
#